data_32d1e6311c7cb9b6195bd1615b23902b
#
_entry.id   32d1e6311c7cb9b6195bd1615b23902b
#
_cell.length_a   1.000
_cell.length_b   1.000
_cell.length_c   1.000
_cell.angle_alpha   90.00
_cell.angle_beta   90.00
_cell.angle_gamma   90.00
#
_symmetry.space_group_name_H-M   'P 1'
#
loop_
_entity.id
_entity.type
_entity.pdbx_description
1 polymer ?
#
loop_
_entity_poly.entity_id
_entity_poly.type
_entity_poly.pdbx_seq_one_letter_code
_entity_poly.pdbx_strand_id
1 'polypeptide(L)'
;MSKINGTFLQVHRQTGNFPPPYYNPLEFDRRIFLADCAKKGAPYSTDSYDFSSQVEVLRRIGNIDPLKELFFVESSCAHHLSCFLAQSTFTRLKKEGAEKNPKQLVVNFDQHLDHGLPFGRFYCGSWGSYVNCDYLVVGVSDGSEAFLYPCGSSTAQKYSVKKLMDIRAIYEQYEQIYVTVDTDVLKGGGSKRTNWPHGAMPKEILLLLLNAVPGKKIAAADITGFPPNIKDEDERNKNINELNSYIRDITKIARVLCDLMDRPLLARQSKIKEKR
;
A
#
# COMPACT_ATOMS: atom_id res chain seq x y z
N MET A 1 -1.82 -9.27 -22.98
CA MET A 1 -1.22 -8.32 -22.02
C MET A 1 -0.46 -9.10 -20.98
N SER A 2 0.67 -8.59 -20.49
CA SER A 2 1.43 -9.27 -19.44
C SER A 2 0.75 -9.02 -18.09
N LYS A 3 0.53 -10.08 -17.30
CA LYS A 3 -0.04 -9.97 -15.96
C LYS A 3 1.00 -9.49 -14.98
N ILE A 4 0.58 -8.64 -14.04
CA ILE A 4 1.40 -8.23 -12.90
C ILE A 4 1.42 -9.37 -11.88
N ASN A 5 2.61 -9.73 -11.44
CA ASN A 5 2.82 -10.69 -10.36
C ASN A 5 2.56 -10.01 -9.01
N GLY A 6 1.31 -10.00 -8.59
CA GLY A 6 0.86 -9.37 -7.36
C GLY A 6 -0.61 -9.64 -7.08
N THR A 7 -1.04 -9.28 -5.88
CA THR A 7 -2.41 -9.46 -5.43
C THR A 7 -3.15 -8.13 -5.41
N PHE A 8 -4.25 -8.03 -6.15
CA PHE A 8 -5.13 -6.87 -6.15
C PHE A 8 -6.26 -7.04 -5.14
N LEU A 9 -6.38 -6.10 -4.22
CA LEU A 9 -7.44 -6.06 -3.21
C LEU A 9 -8.53 -5.09 -3.67
N GLN A 10 -9.65 -5.64 -4.09
CA GLN A 10 -10.79 -4.86 -4.55
C GLN A 10 -11.76 -4.60 -3.40
N VAL A 11 -11.96 -3.33 -3.07
CA VAL A 11 -12.78 -2.88 -1.92
C VAL A 11 -14.14 -2.34 -2.31
N HIS A 12 -14.36 -1.95 -3.57
CA HIS A 12 -15.65 -1.44 -4.02
C HIS A 12 -16.53 -2.55 -4.61
N ARG A 13 -17.82 -2.51 -4.28
CA ARG A 13 -18.81 -3.39 -4.92
C ARG A 13 -19.05 -2.92 -6.36
N GLN A 14 -19.06 -3.85 -7.28
CA GLN A 14 -19.67 -3.64 -8.58
C GLN A 14 -21.21 -3.63 -8.39
N THR A 15 -21.78 -2.47 -8.09
CA THR A 15 -23.24 -2.32 -8.16
C THR A 15 -23.59 -2.01 -9.61
N GLY A 16 -24.58 -2.71 -10.17
CA GLY A 16 -24.93 -2.68 -11.60
C GLY A 16 -25.34 -1.32 -12.20
N ASN A 17 -25.28 -0.24 -11.44
CA ASN A 17 -25.55 1.13 -11.84
C ASN A 17 -24.29 2.02 -11.89
N PHE A 18 -23.11 1.49 -11.56
CA PHE A 18 -21.86 2.19 -11.80
C PHE A 18 -21.25 1.71 -13.11
N PRO A 19 -20.64 2.62 -13.90
CA PRO A 19 -19.90 2.21 -15.08
C PRO A 19 -18.90 1.12 -14.73
N PRO A 20 -18.54 0.27 -15.71
CA PRO A 20 -17.65 -0.85 -15.46
C PRO A 20 -16.42 -0.38 -14.70
N PRO A 21 -15.92 -1.21 -13.82
CA PRO A 21 -14.96 -0.85 -12.80
C PRO A 21 -13.82 -0.09 -13.43
N TYR A 22 -13.44 0.96 -12.78
CA TYR A 22 -12.23 1.72 -12.96
C TYR A 22 -11.31 1.15 -14.02
N TYR A 23 -10.98 1.93 -15.04
CA TYR A 23 -10.03 1.52 -16.06
C TYR A 23 -8.77 0.99 -15.38
N ASN A 24 -8.72 -0.33 -15.23
CA ASN A 24 -7.53 -1.01 -14.76
C ASN A 24 -6.84 -1.62 -15.98
N PRO A 25 -5.85 -0.94 -16.58
CA PRO A 25 -5.12 -1.44 -17.73
C PRO A 25 -4.18 -2.60 -17.38
N LEU A 26 -4.06 -2.89 -16.08
CA LEU A 26 -3.17 -3.92 -15.56
C LEU A 26 -3.99 -5.16 -15.19
N GLU A 27 -3.55 -6.30 -15.65
CA GLU A 27 -4.04 -7.59 -15.20
C GLU A 27 -3.17 -8.09 -14.05
N PHE A 28 -3.78 -8.56 -12.99
CA PHE A 28 -3.10 -9.12 -11.83
C PHE A 28 -3.26 -10.64 -11.79
N ASP A 29 -2.25 -11.33 -11.27
CA ASP A 29 -2.30 -12.78 -11.10
C ASP A 29 -3.40 -13.21 -10.14
N ARG A 30 -3.64 -12.39 -9.13
CA ARG A 30 -4.62 -12.68 -8.10
C ARG A 30 -5.50 -11.47 -7.81
N ARG A 31 -6.79 -11.71 -7.62
CA ARG A 31 -7.75 -10.70 -7.15
C ARG A 31 -8.50 -11.21 -5.94
N ILE A 32 -8.64 -10.36 -4.93
CA ILE A 32 -9.43 -10.64 -3.73
C ILE A 32 -10.49 -9.55 -3.60
N PHE A 33 -11.73 -9.99 -3.50
CA PHE A 33 -12.87 -9.10 -3.31
C PHE A 33 -13.11 -8.94 -1.81
N LEU A 34 -12.99 -7.72 -1.31
CA LEU A 34 -13.26 -7.35 0.07
C LEU A 34 -14.56 -6.52 0.20
N ALA A 35 -15.16 -6.16 -0.91
CA ALA A 35 -16.36 -5.32 -0.95
C ALA A 35 -17.55 -5.88 -0.13
N ASP A 36 -17.61 -7.21 0.05
CA ASP A 36 -18.64 -7.86 0.87
C ASP A 36 -18.37 -7.75 2.37
N CYS A 37 -17.19 -7.34 2.75
CA CYS A 37 -16.80 -7.14 4.15
C CYS A 37 -17.23 -5.76 4.67
N ALA A 38 -17.58 -4.81 3.79
CA ALA A 38 -18.03 -3.48 4.18
C ALA A 38 -19.48 -3.50 4.68
N LYS A 39 -19.80 -2.66 5.67
CA LYS A 39 -21.19 -2.54 6.19
C LYS A 39 -22.19 -2.19 5.08
N LYS A 40 -23.31 -2.92 5.02
CA LYS A 40 -24.48 -2.53 4.23
C LYS A 40 -24.96 -1.16 4.73
N GLY A 41 -24.93 -0.15 3.87
CA GLY A 41 -25.53 1.17 4.15
C GLY A 41 -24.57 2.35 4.24
N ALA A 42 -23.26 2.13 4.18
CA ALA A 42 -22.32 3.23 3.97
C ALA A 42 -22.15 3.42 2.46
N PRO A 43 -22.72 4.47 1.84
CA PRO A 43 -22.76 4.56 0.38
C PRO A 43 -21.39 4.73 -0.29
N TYR A 44 -20.35 5.13 0.45
CA TYR A 44 -19.03 5.42 -0.13
C TYR A 44 -17.85 5.29 0.85
N SER A 45 -18.04 4.83 2.08
CA SER A 45 -16.94 4.77 3.02
C SER A 45 -16.56 3.33 3.35
N THR A 46 -15.52 2.86 2.68
CA THR A 46 -14.64 1.82 3.20
C THR A 46 -13.86 2.35 4.41
N ASP A 47 -14.23 3.52 4.93
CA ASP A 47 -13.49 4.30 5.91
C ASP A 47 -13.43 3.65 7.29
N SER A 48 -14.28 2.66 7.54
CA SER A 48 -14.20 1.87 8.77
C SER A 48 -14.81 0.49 8.60
N TYR A 49 -14.13 -0.51 9.13
CA TYR A 49 -14.67 -1.86 9.33
C TYR A 49 -15.09 -2.04 10.78
N ASP A 50 -16.25 -2.67 11.02
CA ASP A 50 -16.55 -3.17 12.35
C ASP A 50 -15.69 -4.42 12.67
N PHE A 51 -15.75 -4.88 13.92
CA PHE A 51 -14.92 -6.00 14.36
C PHE A 51 -15.15 -7.29 13.54
N SER A 52 -16.41 -7.58 13.18
CA SER A 52 -16.73 -8.76 12.40
C SER A 52 -16.20 -8.67 10.97
N SER A 53 -16.28 -7.49 10.37
CA SER A 53 -15.69 -7.21 9.05
C SER A 53 -14.17 -7.31 9.06
N GLN A 54 -13.51 -6.86 10.13
CA GLN A 54 -12.05 -7.00 10.29
C GLN A 54 -11.63 -8.47 10.33
N VAL A 55 -12.33 -9.31 11.07
CA VAL A 55 -12.07 -10.76 11.13
C VAL A 55 -12.21 -11.40 9.75
N GLU A 56 -13.24 -11.04 8.99
CA GLU A 56 -13.42 -11.58 7.63
C GLU A 56 -12.34 -11.11 6.66
N VAL A 57 -11.91 -9.84 6.75
CA VAL A 57 -10.78 -9.32 5.96
C VAL A 57 -9.51 -10.11 6.27
N LEU A 58 -9.19 -10.29 7.55
CA LEU A 58 -8.04 -11.08 7.99
C LEU A 58 -8.11 -12.53 7.51
N ARG A 59 -9.31 -13.15 7.54
CA ARG A 59 -9.53 -14.51 7.06
C ARG A 59 -9.25 -14.62 5.56
N ARG A 60 -9.70 -13.68 4.75
CA ARG A 60 -9.47 -13.66 3.30
C ARG A 60 -8.02 -13.40 2.94
N ILE A 61 -7.39 -12.44 3.61
CA ILE A 61 -5.97 -12.13 3.42
C ILE A 61 -5.09 -13.28 3.94
N GLY A 62 -5.44 -13.88 5.08
CA GLY A 62 -4.69 -14.95 5.72
C GLY A 62 -4.57 -16.24 4.91
N ASN A 63 -5.38 -16.41 3.85
CA ASN A 63 -5.25 -17.50 2.89
C ASN A 63 -4.16 -17.26 1.82
N ILE A 64 -3.52 -16.08 1.83
CA ILE A 64 -2.41 -15.75 0.96
C ILE A 64 -1.13 -15.94 1.74
N ASP A 65 -0.09 -16.45 1.11
CA ASP A 65 1.25 -16.31 1.66
C ASP A 65 1.69 -14.85 1.45
N PRO A 66 1.78 -14.05 2.53
CA PRO A 66 2.07 -12.64 2.37
C PRO A 66 3.57 -12.35 2.15
N LEU A 67 4.44 -13.37 2.32
CA LEU A 67 5.88 -13.15 2.28
C LEU A 67 6.34 -12.80 0.88
N LYS A 68 7.09 -11.68 0.80
CA LYS A 68 7.56 -11.13 -0.47
C LYS A 68 6.44 -10.81 -1.45
N GLU A 69 5.18 -10.72 -0.99
CA GLU A 69 4.04 -10.36 -1.83
C GLU A 69 3.99 -8.84 -2.06
N LEU A 70 3.59 -8.44 -3.26
CA LEU A 70 3.23 -7.07 -3.58
C LEU A 70 1.71 -6.98 -3.72
N PHE A 71 1.09 -6.23 -2.82
CA PHE A 71 -0.34 -5.98 -2.87
C PHE A 71 -0.64 -4.64 -3.55
N PHE A 72 -1.80 -4.57 -4.19
CA PHE A 72 -2.35 -3.33 -4.74
C PHE A 72 -3.71 -3.11 -4.10
N VAL A 73 -3.88 -2.02 -3.39
CA VAL A 73 -5.13 -1.67 -2.71
C VAL A 73 -5.87 -0.64 -3.54
N GLU A 74 -7.13 -0.91 -3.86
CA GLU A 74 -7.93 -0.17 -4.84
C GLU A 74 -8.10 1.32 -4.53
N SER A 75 -8.07 1.73 -3.26
CA SER A 75 -8.39 3.10 -2.88
C SER A 75 -7.53 3.59 -1.74
N SER A 76 -7.10 4.86 -1.79
CA SER A 76 -6.44 5.52 -0.65
C SER A 76 -7.32 5.54 0.60
N CYS A 77 -8.66 5.60 0.46
CA CYS A 77 -9.58 5.42 1.59
C CYS A 77 -9.52 4.03 2.23
N ALA A 78 -8.97 3.05 1.54
CA ALA A 78 -8.77 1.69 2.05
C ALA A 78 -7.34 1.45 2.59
N HIS A 79 -6.54 2.49 2.76
CA HIS A 79 -5.15 2.41 3.22
C HIS A 79 -5.01 1.68 4.57
N HIS A 80 -6.03 1.73 5.44
CA HIS A 80 -6.06 0.96 6.69
C HIS A 80 -5.92 -0.56 6.50
N LEU A 81 -6.14 -1.10 5.28
CA LEU A 81 -5.86 -2.50 4.98
C LEU A 81 -4.37 -2.85 5.11
N SER A 82 -3.47 -1.88 4.92
CA SER A 82 -2.03 -2.05 5.11
C SER A 82 -1.69 -2.50 6.53
N CYS A 83 -2.48 -2.11 7.55
CA CYS A 83 -2.34 -2.62 8.91
C CYS A 83 -2.54 -4.14 8.95
N PHE A 84 -3.59 -4.67 8.31
CA PHE A 84 -3.88 -6.10 8.28
C PHE A 84 -2.82 -6.87 7.49
N LEU A 85 -2.38 -6.32 6.36
CA LEU A 85 -1.35 -6.91 5.52
C LEU A 85 -0.01 -7.00 6.28
N ALA A 86 0.40 -5.93 6.93
CA ALA A 86 1.62 -5.90 7.75
C ALA A 86 1.55 -6.91 8.91
N GLN A 87 0.45 -6.91 9.67
CA GLN A 87 0.25 -7.85 10.79
C GLN A 87 0.23 -9.31 10.33
N SER A 88 -0.43 -9.60 9.19
CA SER A 88 -0.46 -10.95 8.61
C SER A 88 0.95 -11.38 8.20
N THR A 89 1.72 -10.50 7.57
CA THR A 89 3.10 -10.73 7.13
C THR A 89 4.01 -11.05 8.32
N PHE A 90 4.00 -10.22 9.35
CA PHE A 90 4.83 -10.42 10.54
C PHE A 90 4.42 -11.66 11.34
N THR A 91 3.12 -11.96 11.40
CA THR A 91 2.61 -13.19 12.02
C THR A 91 3.10 -14.43 11.26
N ARG A 92 3.13 -14.39 9.94
CA ARG A 92 3.63 -15.49 9.11
C ARG A 92 5.11 -15.72 9.32
N LEU A 93 5.94 -14.66 9.32
CA LEU A 93 7.38 -14.77 9.62
C LEU A 93 7.65 -15.40 10.99
N LYS A 94 6.89 -15.00 12.01
CA LYS A 94 7.01 -15.59 13.34
C LYS A 94 6.73 -17.10 13.36
N LYS A 95 5.75 -17.55 12.58
CA LYS A 95 5.41 -18.99 12.45
C LYS A 95 6.49 -19.78 11.71
N GLU A 96 7.21 -19.15 10.80
CA GLU A 96 8.30 -19.80 10.04
C GLU A 96 9.63 -19.90 10.80
N GLY A 97 9.65 -19.52 12.07
CA GLY A 97 10.82 -19.66 12.93
C GLY A 97 11.80 -18.50 12.82
N ALA A 98 11.36 -17.36 12.32
CA ALA A 98 12.13 -16.13 12.46
C ALA A 98 12.46 -15.86 13.94
N GLU A 99 13.54 -15.13 14.17
CA GLU A 99 14.09 -14.87 15.52
C GLU A 99 13.00 -14.56 16.57
N LYS A 100 13.25 -14.96 17.81
CA LYS A 100 12.34 -14.61 18.91
C LYS A 100 12.31 -13.09 19.05
N ASN A 101 11.17 -12.48 18.68
CA ASN A 101 10.89 -11.04 18.77
C ASN A 101 11.79 -10.15 17.89
N PRO A 102 11.80 -10.34 16.55
CA PRO A 102 12.53 -9.46 15.66
C PRO A 102 12.00 -8.03 15.77
N LYS A 103 12.90 -7.05 15.68
CA LYS A 103 12.48 -5.65 15.63
C LYS A 103 11.84 -5.35 14.29
N GLN A 104 10.56 -4.99 14.32
CA GLN A 104 9.71 -4.82 13.15
C GLN A 104 9.39 -3.35 12.90
N LEU A 105 9.31 -2.96 11.64
CA LEU A 105 8.96 -1.61 11.19
C LEU A 105 7.93 -1.67 10.06
N VAL A 106 6.91 -0.85 10.16
CA VAL A 106 6.10 -0.45 9.01
C VAL A 106 6.62 0.89 8.51
N VAL A 107 6.99 0.95 7.23
CA VAL A 107 7.37 2.19 6.53
C VAL A 107 6.22 2.60 5.65
N ASN A 108 5.59 3.73 5.94
CA ASN A 108 4.51 4.33 5.18
C ASN A 108 4.99 5.54 4.41
N PHE A 109 5.00 5.47 3.08
CA PHE A 109 5.21 6.63 2.21
C PHE A 109 3.86 7.26 1.93
N ASP A 110 3.60 8.39 2.58
CA ASP A 110 2.28 9.00 2.66
C ASP A 110 2.39 10.51 2.89
N GLN A 111 1.45 11.27 2.37
CA GLN A 111 1.29 12.68 2.71
C GLN A 111 0.68 12.87 4.10
N HIS A 112 -0.08 11.89 4.59
CA HIS A 112 -0.79 11.93 5.86
C HIS A 112 -0.04 11.16 6.93
N LEU A 113 -0.23 11.51 8.19
CA LEU A 113 0.39 10.78 9.29
C LEU A 113 -0.20 9.38 9.47
N ASP A 114 -1.47 9.21 9.16
CA ASP A 114 -2.26 7.99 9.37
C ASP A 114 -2.13 7.40 10.79
N HIS A 115 -1.66 8.24 11.71
CA HIS A 115 -1.42 7.94 13.11
C HIS A 115 -2.27 8.88 13.98
N GLY A 116 -3.57 8.96 13.67
CA GLY A 116 -4.52 9.74 14.44
C GLY A 116 -4.74 9.14 15.82
N LEU A 117 -5.19 9.98 16.79
CA LEU A 117 -5.63 9.48 18.09
C LEU A 117 -6.75 8.45 17.85
N PRO A 118 -6.65 7.27 18.48
CA PRO A 118 -7.66 6.23 18.33
C PRO A 118 -8.93 6.64 19.09
N PHE A 119 -9.77 7.50 18.47
CA PHE A 119 -11.11 7.80 18.99
C PHE A 119 -12.07 6.61 18.84
N GLY A 120 -11.56 5.39 19.05
CA GLY A 120 -12.33 4.17 18.99
C GLY A 120 -12.75 3.75 17.58
N ARG A 121 -12.21 4.37 16.52
CA ARG A 121 -12.49 4.02 15.12
C ARG A 121 -11.23 3.68 14.36
N PHE A 122 -11.24 2.52 13.73
CA PHE A 122 -10.21 2.08 12.81
C PHE A 122 -10.57 2.53 11.40
N TYR A 123 -9.78 3.44 10.81
CA TYR A 123 -10.01 4.00 9.47
C TYR A 123 -8.67 4.42 8.83
N CYS A 124 -8.69 4.89 7.58
CA CYS A 124 -7.48 5.25 6.84
C CYS A 124 -6.57 6.25 7.57
N GLY A 125 -7.09 7.27 8.22
CA GLY A 125 -6.31 8.27 8.95
C GLY A 125 -5.85 7.86 10.36
N SER A 126 -6.07 6.62 10.81
CA SER A 126 -5.71 6.18 12.17
C SER A 126 -5.00 4.84 12.24
N TRP A 127 -4.87 4.13 11.15
CA TRP A 127 -4.45 2.73 11.13
C TRP A 127 -3.01 2.52 11.66
N GLY A 128 -2.12 3.49 11.46
CA GLY A 128 -0.76 3.46 11.98
C GLY A 128 -0.68 3.32 13.50
N SER A 129 -1.71 3.80 14.23
CA SER A 129 -1.80 3.65 15.69
C SER A 129 -2.14 2.22 16.14
N TYR A 130 -2.58 1.37 15.22
CA TYR A 130 -3.00 -0.01 15.50
C TYR A 130 -1.98 -1.06 15.07
N VAL A 131 -0.86 -0.66 14.45
CA VAL A 131 0.21 -1.61 14.15
C VAL A 131 0.95 -2.01 15.43
N ASN A 132 1.26 -3.30 15.57
CA ASN A 132 1.93 -3.84 16.75
C ASN A 132 3.48 -3.82 16.60
N CYS A 133 4.00 -2.76 16.00
CA CYS A 133 5.43 -2.54 15.77
C CYS A 133 5.71 -1.04 15.64
N ASP A 134 6.98 -0.68 15.46
CA ASP A 134 7.32 0.72 15.18
C ASP A 134 6.76 1.14 13.80
N TYR A 135 6.35 2.39 13.68
CA TYR A 135 5.72 2.96 12.49
C TYR A 135 6.46 4.22 12.05
N LEU A 136 6.98 4.21 10.83
CA LEU A 136 7.64 5.34 10.20
C LEU A 136 6.79 5.84 9.03
N VAL A 137 6.31 7.06 9.11
CA VAL A 137 5.68 7.72 7.97
C VAL A 137 6.66 8.70 7.33
N VAL A 138 6.72 8.72 6.00
CA VAL A 138 7.69 9.48 5.19
C VAL A 138 6.95 10.22 4.08
N GLY A 139 7.13 11.53 4.00
CA GLY A 139 6.51 12.35 2.96
C GLY A 139 5.45 13.31 3.45
N VAL A 140 5.30 13.42 4.75
CA VAL A 140 4.29 14.26 5.40
C VAL A 140 4.47 15.75 5.04
N SER A 141 3.40 16.50 5.06
CA SER A 141 3.34 17.94 4.78
C SER A 141 3.70 18.27 3.33
N ASP A 142 4.84 18.91 3.10
CA ASP A 142 5.36 19.26 1.77
C ASP A 142 6.25 18.15 1.15
N GLY A 143 6.16 16.94 1.66
CA GLY A 143 7.00 15.82 1.24
C GLY A 143 8.40 15.81 1.88
N SER A 144 8.69 16.72 2.81
CA SER A 144 10.03 16.92 3.37
C SER A 144 10.21 16.32 4.77
N GLU A 145 9.16 15.83 5.39
CA GLU A 145 9.17 15.37 6.77
C GLU A 145 8.92 13.87 6.89
N ALA A 146 9.53 13.26 7.92
CA ALA A 146 9.26 11.90 8.34
C ALA A 146 9.10 11.84 9.87
N PHE A 147 8.24 10.93 10.34
CA PHE A 147 7.91 10.75 11.75
C PHE A 147 7.98 9.28 12.13
N LEU A 148 8.84 8.96 13.11
CA LEU A 148 8.94 7.61 13.67
C LEU A 148 8.17 7.55 14.98
N TYR A 149 7.17 6.71 15.04
CA TYR A 149 6.38 6.38 16.22
C TYR A 149 6.82 5.02 16.77
N PRO A 150 7.41 4.97 17.98
CA PRO A 150 7.64 3.70 18.64
C PRO A 150 6.32 2.96 18.90
N CYS A 151 6.34 1.64 18.91
CA CYS A 151 5.16 0.80 19.14
C CYS A 151 4.40 1.22 20.40
N GLY A 152 3.11 1.50 20.24
CA GLY A 152 2.23 1.94 21.33
C GLY A 152 2.45 3.39 21.80
N SER A 153 3.29 4.18 21.12
CA SER A 153 3.55 5.58 21.44
C SER A 153 2.69 6.52 20.60
N SER A 154 2.14 7.55 21.22
CA SER A 154 1.52 8.70 20.53
C SER A 154 2.53 9.81 20.21
N THR A 155 3.77 9.69 20.67
CA THR A 155 4.82 10.69 20.47
C THR A 155 5.79 10.20 19.39
N ALA A 156 6.00 11.03 18.38
CA ALA A 156 6.92 10.74 17.28
C ALA A 156 8.25 11.47 17.43
N GLN A 157 9.29 10.83 16.89
CA GLN A 157 10.55 11.48 16.58
C GLN A 157 10.50 11.98 15.14
N LYS A 158 10.78 13.28 14.95
CA LYS A 158 10.76 13.94 13.64
C LYS A 158 12.12 13.89 12.96
N TYR A 159 12.08 13.61 11.65
CA TYR A 159 13.25 13.59 10.78
C TYR A 159 13.03 14.43 9.51
N SER A 160 14.10 14.84 8.86
CA SER A 160 14.05 15.49 7.55
C SER A 160 14.31 14.46 6.44
N VAL A 161 13.42 14.38 5.47
CA VAL A 161 13.58 13.53 4.27
C VAL A 161 14.84 13.91 3.48
N LYS A 162 15.26 15.18 3.52
CA LYS A 162 16.51 15.66 2.88
C LYS A 162 17.76 15.00 3.44
N LYS A 163 17.70 14.46 4.63
CA LYS A 163 18.80 13.72 5.29
C LYS A 163 18.59 12.21 5.07
N LEU A 164 18.77 11.76 3.84
CA LEU A 164 18.61 10.36 3.45
C LEU A 164 19.39 9.39 4.35
N MET A 165 20.57 9.78 4.81
CA MET A 165 21.38 8.95 5.70
C MET A 165 20.74 8.72 7.05
N ASP A 166 20.01 9.71 7.60
CA ASP A 166 19.29 9.56 8.87
C ASP A 166 18.14 8.55 8.68
N ILE A 167 17.41 8.64 7.57
CA ILE A 167 16.31 7.69 7.23
C ILE A 167 16.87 6.28 7.04
N ARG A 168 18.00 6.13 6.34
CA ARG A 168 18.66 4.84 6.16
C ARG A 168 19.11 4.24 7.49
N ALA A 169 19.67 5.06 8.39
CA ALA A 169 20.10 4.62 9.72
C ALA A 169 18.92 4.10 10.57
N ILE A 170 17.69 4.61 10.35
CA ILE A 170 16.49 4.05 10.96
C ILE A 170 16.27 2.63 10.44
N TYR A 171 16.24 2.40 9.12
CA TYR A 171 16.01 1.08 8.54
C TYR A 171 16.99 0.01 9.02
N GLU A 172 18.25 0.39 9.26
CA GLU A 172 19.28 -0.55 9.72
C GLU A 172 19.02 -1.10 11.13
N GLN A 173 18.20 -0.44 11.93
CA GLN A 173 17.85 -0.86 13.29
C GLN A 173 16.81 -1.97 13.34
N TYR A 174 16.20 -2.35 12.21
CA TYR A 174 15.11 -3.33 12.14
C TYR A 174 15.53 -4.56 11.36
N GLU A 175 15.00 -5.72 11.72
CA GLU A 175 15.23 -6.99 11.03
C GLU A 175 14.16 -7.24 9.96
N GLN A 176 12.93 -6.76 10.18
CA GLN A 176 11.80 -7.00 9.30
C GLN A 176 11.07 -5.69 9.00
N ILE A 177 10.86 -5.42 7.73
CA ILE A 177 10.24 -4.18 7.26
C ILE A 177 9.04 -4.53 6.36
N TYR A 178 7.90 -3.93 6.65
CA TYR A 178 6.77 -3.87 5.73
C TYR A 178 6.74 -2.49 5.09
N VAL A 179 6.62 -2.42 3.76
CA VAL A 179 6.60 -1.15 3.02
C VAL A 179 5.21 -0.92 2.45
N THR A 180 4.63 0.24 2.73
CA THR A 180 3.39 0.69 2.09
C THR A 180 3.59 2.05 1.42
N VAL A 181 2.98 2.24 0.27
CA VAL A 181 3.04 3.48 -0.51
C VAL A 181 1.63 3.93 -0.80
N ASP A 182 1.15 4.98 -0.11
CA ASP A 182 -0.03 5.71 -0.60
C ASP A 182 0.37 6.61 -1.76
N THR A 183 -0.33 6.44 -2.87
CA THR A 183 -0.01 7.18 -4.10
C THR A 183 -0.32 8.67 -3.99
N ASP A 184 -1.03 9.09 -2.96
CA ASP A 184 -1.30 10.50 -2.68
C ASP A 184 -0.06 11.27 -2.19
N VAL A 185 0.99 10.58 -1.77
CA VAL A 185 2.29 11.20 -1.46
C VAL A 185 2.92 11.91 -2.67
N LEU A 186 2.56 11.48 -3.89
CA LEU A 186 3.18 11.93 -5.11
C LEU A 186 2.73 13.33 -5.53
N LYS A 187 3.70 14.17 -5.88
CA LYS A 187 3.45 15.48 -6.48
C LYS A 187 2.90 15.34 -7.90
N GLY A 188 1.86 16.11 -8.21
CA GLY A 188 1.33 16.24 -9.57
C GLY A 188 0.27 15.21 -9.93
N GLY A 189 0.37 14.60 -11.12
CA GLY A 189 -0.67 13.74 -11.71
C GLY A 189 -1.10 12.55 -10.83
N GLY A 190 -0.17 11.98 -10.06
CA GLY A 190 -0.48 10.92 -9.11
C GLY A 190 -1.50 11.37 -8.07
N SER A 191 -1.21 12.46 -7.39
CA SER A 191 -2.07 12.97 -6.32
C SER A 191 -3.45 13.44 -6.78
N LYS A 192 -3.59 13.90 -8.03
CA LYS A 192 -4.89 14.33 -8.56
C LYS A 192 -5.88 13.18 -8.78
N ARG A 193 -5.39 11.93 -8.80
CA ARG A 193 -6.20 10.74 -9.06
C ARG A 193 -6.49 9.93 -7.81
N THR A 194 -5.98 10.38 -6.68
CA THR A 194 -6.30 9.83 -5.37
C THR A 194 -7.47 10.57 -4.74
N ASN A 195 -8.00 10.06 -3.66
CA ASN A 195 -9.08 10.72 -2.92
C ASN A 195 -8.59 11.99 -2.18
N TRP A 196 -7.26 12.14 -2.02
CA TRP A 196 -6.61 13.23 -1.29
C TRP A 196 -5.49 13.85 -2.13
N PRO A 197 -5.80 14.80 -3.02
CA PRO A 197 -4.92 15.20 -4.13
C PRO A 197 -3.91 16.29 -3.75
N HIS A 198 -3.16 16.17 -2.68
CA HIS A 198 -2.27 17.24 -2.21
C HIS A 198 -0.79 16.83 -2.06
N GLY A 199 -0.40 15.65 -2.56
CA GLY A 199 0.96 15.16 -2.48
C GLY A 199 2.00 16.12 -3.02
N ALA A 200 3.12 16.23 -2.32
CA ALA A 200 4.19 17.15 -2.62
C ALA A 200 5.53 16.48 -2.93
N MET A 201 5.66 15.17 -2.70
CA MET A 201 6.91 14.44 -2.92
C MET A 201 7.16 14.21 -4.41
N PRO A 202 8.28 14.70 -4.97
CA PRO A 202 8.70 14.32 -6.31
C PRO A 202 8.91 12.80 -6.40
N LYS A 203 8.48 12.20 -7.50
CA LYS A 203 8.63 10.76 -7.75
C LYS A 203 10.07 10.29 -7.60
N GLU A 204 11.02 11.07 -8.08
CA GLU A 204 12.45 10.76 -8.01
C GLU A 204 12.94 10.65 -6.57
N ILE A 205 12.42 11.48 -5.67
CA ILE A 205 12.71 11.42 -4.23
C ILE A 205 12.09 10.19 -3.61
N LEU A 206 10.84 9.86 -3.93
CA LEU A 206 10.20 8.62 -3.47
C LEU A 206 11.00 7.39 -3.90
N LEU A 207 11.41 7.32 -5.17
CA LEU A 207 12.20 6.19 -5.68
C LEU A 207 13.57 6.10 -5.00
N LEU A 208 14.22 7.24 -4.70
CA LEU A 208 15.47 7.27 -3.95
C LEU A 208 15.29 6.73 -2.53
N LEU A 209 14.24 7.15 -1.84
CA LEU A 209 13.92 6.70 -0.48
C LEU A 209 13.55 5.22 -0.42
N LEU A 210 12.78 4.72 -1.40
CA LEU A 210 12.47 3.30 -1.54
C LEU A 210 13.76 2.47 -1.73
N ASN A 211 14.66 2.92 -2.60
CA ASN A 211 15.96 2.23 -2.81
C ASN A 211 16.88 2.28 -1.58
N ALA A 212 16.63 3.16 -0.62
CA ALA A 212 17.38 3.18 0.64
C ALA A 212 16.89 2.10 1.62
N VAL A 213 15.70 1.52 1.42
CA VAL A 213 15.19 0.41 2.25
C VAL A 213 15.99 -0.85 1.95
N PRO A 214 16.59 -1.52 2.96
CA PRO A 214 17.35 -2.74 2.73
C PRO A 214 16.45 -3.87 2.22
N GLY A 215 16.58 -4.25 0.95
CA GLY A 215 15.67 -5.20 0.29
C GLY A 215 15.55 -6.56 0.97
N LYS A 216 16.66 -7.05 1.56
CA LYS A 216 16.66 -8.32 2.32
C LYS A 216 15.74 -8.29 3.55
N LYS A 217 15.51 -7.10 4.11
CA LYS A 217 14.64 -6.88 5.28
C LYS A 217 13.18 -6.68 4.91
N ILE A 218 12.87 -6.39 3.64
CA ILE A 218 11.49 -6.21 3.20
C ILE A 218 10.77 -7.55 3.23
N ALA A 219 9.78 -7.65 4.09
CA ALA A 219 8.96 -8.85 4.26
C ALA A 219 7.85 -8.94 3.20
N ALA A 220 7.17 -7.82 2.94
CA ALA A 220 6.16 -7.63 1.90
C ALA A 220 5.95 -6.13 1.67
N ALA A 221 5.15 -5.78 0.64
CA ALA A 221 4.82 -4.40 0.36
C ALA A 221 3.40 -4.25 -0.19
N ASP A 222 2.85 -3.03 -0.08
CA ASP A 222 1.65 -2.64 -0.83
C ASP A 222 1.76 -1.26 -1.46
N ILE A 223 0.90 -1.04 -2.46
CA ILE A 223 0.65 0.24 -3.11
C ILE A 223 -0.84 0.53 -3.01
N THR A 224 -1.20 1.61 -2.35
CA THR A 224 -2.58 2.03 -2.11
C THR A 224 -2.97 3.18 -3.05
N GLY A 225 -4.26 3.26 -3.40
CA GLY A 225 -4.76 4.29 -4.32
C GLY A 225 -4.66 3.92 -5.80
N PHE A 226 -4.58 2.62 -6.13
CA PHE A 226 -4.54 2.12 -7.48
C PHE A 226 -5.63 1.06 -7.73
N PRO A 227 -6.39 1.09 -8.82
CA PRO A 227 -6.33 2.04 -9.93
C PRO A 227 -6.83 3.44 -9.56
N PRO A 228 -6.51 4.45 -10.40
CA PRO A 228 -6.95 5.81 -10.16
C PRO A 228 -8.49 5.90 -10.21
N ASN A 229 -9.04 6.80 -9.41
CA ASN A 229 -10.47 7.06 -9.43
C ASN A 229 -10.89 7.75 -10.74
N ILE A 230 -11.67 7.07 -11.57
CA ILE A 230 -12.21 7.57 -12.84
C ILE A 230 -13.72 7.38 -12.78
N LYS A 231 -14.45 8.48 -12.91
CA LYS A 231 -15.91 8.47 -12.75
C LYS A 231 -16.63 7.85 -13.94
N ASP A 232 -16.15 8.15 -15.16
CA ASP A 232 -16.79 7.72 -16.41
C ASP A 232 -15.79 7.67 -17.57
N GLU A 233 -16.28 7.26 -18.74
CA GLU A 233 -15.49 7.15 -19.96
C GLU A 233 -15.07 8.51 -20.54
N ASP A 234 -15.90 9.52 -20.38
CA ASP A 234 -15.59 10.87 -20.83
C ASP A 234 -14.45 11.48 -20.03
N GLU A 235 -14.45 11.28 -18.72
CA GLU A 235 -13.34 11.67 -17.85
C GLU A 235 -12.06 10.91 -18.23
N ARG A 236 -12.16 9.62 -18.52
CA ARG A 236 -11.03 8.82 -18.99
C ARG A 236 -10.42 9.40 -20.26
N ASN A 237 -11.26 9.69 -21.26
CA ASN A 237 -10.81 10.15 -22.56
C ASN A 237 -10.19 11.54 -22.49
N LYS A 238 -10.76 12.45 -21.69
CA LYS A 238 -10.23 13.80 -21.46
C LYS A 238 -8.86 13.79 -20.79
N ASN A 239 -8.59 12.81 -19.95
CA ASN A 239 -7.42 12.76 -19.07
C ASN A 239 -6.47 11.60 -19.39
N ILE A 240 -6.56 11.01 -20.58
CA ILE A 240 -5.82 9.77 -20.92
C ILE A 240 -4.31 9.91 -20.75
N ASN A 241 -3.72 11.07 -21.07
CA ASN A 241 -2.29 11.31 -20.92
C ASN A 241 -1.85 11.35 -19.45
N GLU A 242 -2.65 12.01 -18.61
CA GLU A 242 -2.41 12.08 -17.16
C GLU A 242 -2.56 10.70 -16.53
N LEU A 243 -3.59 9.95 -16.91
CA LEU A 243 -3.82 8.59 -16.49
C LEU A 243 -2.65 7.67 -16.86
N ASN A 244 -2.20 7.74 -18.12
CA ASN A 244 -1.05 6.96 -18.58
C ASN A 244 0.24 7.36 -17.85
N SER A 245 0.40 8.64 -17.50
CA SER A 245 1.53 9.08 -16.67
C SER A 245 1.46 8.48 -15.27
N TYR A 246 0.30 8.53 -14.64
CA TYR A 246 0.07 7.95 -13.33
C TYR A 246 0.37 6.44 -13.30
N ILE A 247 -0.17 5.69 -14.29
CA ILE A 247 0.08 4.25 -14.42
C ILE A 247 1.58 3.94 -14.58
N ARG A 248 2.29 4.75 -15.38
CA ARG A 248 3.76 4.60 -15.54
C ARG A 248 4.49 4.82 -14.21
N ASP A 249 4.06 5.80 -13.42
CA ASP A 249 4.69 6.09 -12.13
C ASP A 249 4.46 4.96 -11.13
N ILE A 250 3.24 4.47 -11.02
CA ILE A 250 2.92 3.31 -10.17
C ILE A 250 3.68 2.06 -10.64
N THR A 251 3.77 1.84 -11.94
CA THR A 251 4.54 0.70 -12.49
C THR A 251 6.03 0.79 -12.14
N LYS A 252 6.61 2.00 -12.11
CA LYS A 252 8.00 2.20 -11.67
C LYS A 252 8.18 1.90 -10.18
N ILE A 253 7.27 2.40 -9.33
CA ILE A 253 7.28 2.12 -7.90
C ILE A 253 7.16 0.60 -7.65
N ALA A 254 6.20 -0.05 -8.31
CA ALA A 254 6.00 -1.49 -8.20
C ALA A 254 7.26 -2.27 -8.63
N ARG A 255 7.94 -1.83 -9.69
CA ARG A 255 9.18 -2.46 -10.15
C ARG A 255 10.27 -2.35 -9.10
N VAL A 256 10.51 -1.16 -8.53
CA VAL A 256 11.49 -0.97 -7.47
C VAL A 256 11.20 -1.87 -6.28
N LEU A 257 9.94 -1.93 -5.82
CA LEU A 257 9.56 -2.82 -4.72
C LEU A 257 9.79 -4.30 -5.06
N CYS A 258 9.43 -4.72 -6.26
CA CYS A 258 9.68 -6.10 -6.72
C CYS A 258 11.17 -6.41 -6.78
N ASP A 259 11.99 -5.52 -7.34
CA ASP A 259 13.44 -5.69 -7.43
C ASP A 259 14.07 -5.78 -6.04
N LEU A 260 13.64 -4.92 -5.10
CA LEU A 260 14.10 -4.94 -3.71
C LEU A 260 13.70 -6.25 -2.98
N MET A 261 12.55 -6.80 -3.28
CA MET A 261 12.06 -8.08 -2.73
C MET A 261 12.59 -9.31 -3.47
N ASP A 262 13.42 -9.12 -4.51
CA ASP A 262 13.94 -10.19 -5.37
C ASP A 262 12.82 -11.02 -6.03
N ARG A 263 11.83 -10.33 -6.60
CA ARG A 263 10.72 -10.96 -7.32
C ARG A 263 10.45 -10.28 -8.66
N PRO A 264 10.03 -11.02 -9.69
CA PRO A 264 9.67 -10.43 -10.98
C PRO A 264 8.34 -9.68 -10.91
N LEU A 265 8.29 -8.45 -11.42
CA LEU A 265 7.04 -7.69 -11.51
C LEU A 265 6.01 -8.33 -12.44
N LEU A 266 6.46 -8.92 -13.53
CA LEU A 266 5.58 -9.57 -14.51
C LEU A 266 5.54 -11.07 -14.28
N ALA A 267 4.35 -11.64 -14.28
CA ALA A 267 4.19 -13.08 -14.21
C ALA A 267 4.93 -13.76 -15.40
N ARG A 268 5.68 -14.79 -15.10
CA ARG A 268 6.27 -15.61 -16.15
C ARG A 268 5.13 -16.23 -16.96
N GLN A 269 5.08 -15.95 -18.25
CA GLN A 269 4.16 -16.65 -19.14
C GLN A 269 4.47 -18.15 -18.99
N SER A 270 3.54 -18.89 -18.40
CA SER A 270 3.63 -20.35 -18.41
C SER A 270 3.69 -20.75 -19.87
N LYS A 271 4.82 -21.32 -20.32
CA LYS A 271 4.87 -22.01 -21.60
C LYS A 271 3.83 -23.11 -21.50
N ILE A 272 2.65 -22.86 -22.03
CA ILE A 272 1.67 -23.91 -22.29
C ILE A 272 2.42 -24.83 -23.25
N LYS A 273 2.93 -25.95 -22.71
CA LYS A 273 3.35 -27.05 -23.54
C LYS A 273 2.06 -27.52 -24.21
N GLU A 274 1.83 -27.04 -25.45
CA GLU A 274 0.93 -27.71 -26.35
C GLU A 274 1.46 -29.15 -26.47
N LYS A 275 0.80 -30.04 -25.74
CA LYS A 275 0.93 -31.47 -26.04
C LYS A 275 0.27 -31.66 -27.42
N ARG A 276 1.09 -31.70 -28.45
CA ARG A 276 0.71 -32.32 -29.73
C ARG A 276 0.59 -33.83 -29.53
#